data_52398ab5b1eb5b8d038961599dbb82b1
#
_entry.id   52398ab5b1eb5b8d038961599dbb82b1
#
_cell.length_a   1.000
_cell.length_b   1.000
_cell.length_c   1.000
_cell.angle_alpha   90.00
_cell.angle_beta   90.00
_cell.angle_gamma   90.00
#
_symmetry.space_group_name_H-M   'P 1'
#
loop_
_entity.id
_entity.type
_entity.pdbx_description
1 polymer ?
#
loop_
_entity_poly.entity_id
_entity_poly.type
_entity_poly.pdbx_seq_one_letter_code
_entity_poly.pdbx_strand_id
1 'polypeptide(L)'
;MKKDFSIYYTSDTHGHIFPTNYATGKSEASGLLNISDKIQKDGNTLVLDGGDSLQGTPFISYYLNHRKRWHFHPVALAFRAMGLDYFTLGNHDFNFGYQVLKEYLNAMEAVCLCANVEDLKGELRIQKEAVHTLENGLRIGLTGVVTDFVNVWEHESNLEGLRITDPLEAAKTACSHLKSLCDLRICIYHGGFEKDLETGILLSESKENVACRLAEETDFDLLLTGHQHLAVESTVISKTFAVQPPANAGRFLCITGEADAAAADFSSRFLDAGEDTPPEPYNTLLPLEQEVQAWLDQPIGRLENPVAPEEKLKSALYGSRLADLFNQVQLEATGADFSCTSLGNEPAGLNSSVTMRDVTAAYLFSNTLTVLEVTEEVLRNCLERCAAYFELKDGRPCVSEAFLKPKIEHYNYDFYAGLSYTFDLHRPVGSRVVHLARLDGSPLGDKKYRLCLSNYRATGTGGYTSLRVCPVLWKGMEEIPELIRKYIKKHSPVPLIQNRDMKVLF
;
A
#
# COMPACT_ATOMS: atom_id res chain seq x y z
N MET A 1 -5.63 -32.90 25.69
CA MET A 1 -6.81 -32.04 25.96
C MET A 1 -6.53 -30.74 25.25
N LYS A 2 -7.45 -30.31 24.38
CA LYS A 2 -7.33 -29.03 23.69
C LYS A 2 -7.27 -27.87 24.69
N LYS A 3 -6.55 -26.81 24.35
CA LYS A 3 -6.29 -25.62 25.14
C LYS A 3 -6.76 -24.40 24.37
N ASP A 4 -7.48 -23.53 25.02
CA ASP A 4 -8.02 -22.30 24.43
C ASP A 4 -6.92 -21.26 24.19
N PHE A 5 -7.08 -20.49 23.12
CA PHE A 5 -6.21 -19.32 22.83
C PHE A 5 -6.99 -18.23 22.12
N SER A 6 -6.49 -17.01 22.21
CA SER A 6 -6.95 -15.87 21.44
C SER A 6 -5.79 -15.15 20.76
N ILE A 7 -6.04 -14.61 19.56
CA ILE A 7 -5.07 -13.80 18.82
C ILE A 7 -5.77 -12.55 18.30
N TYR A 8 -5.22 -11.38 18.64
CA TYR A 8 -5.57 -10.14 17.98
C TYR A 8 -4.54 -9.87 16.88
N TYR A 9 -5.03 -9.56 15.67
CA TYR A 9 -4.15 -9.39 14.52
C TYR A 9 -4.46 -8.11 13.74
N THR A 10 -3.43 -7.29 13.57
CA THR A 10 -3.40 -6.10 12.71
C THR A 10 -2.40 -6.31 11.56
N SER A 11 -2.55 -5.59 10.45
CA SER A 11 -1.60 -5.49 9.36
C SER A 11 -1.88 -4.21 8.58
N ASP A 12 -0.89 -3.72 7.83
CA ASP A 12 -1.07 -2.59 6.92
C ASP A 12 -1.67 -1.36 7.62
N THR A 13 -1.18 -1.09 8.82
CA THR A 13 -1.67 0.04 9.64
C THR A 13 -1.26 1.39 9.06
N HIS A 14 -0.21 1.41 8.23
CA HIS A 14 0.23 2.55 7.45
C HIS A 14 0.37 3.85 8.25
N GLY A 15 0.83 3.72 9.52
CA GLY A 15 1.01 4.86 10.41
C GLY A 15 -0.26 5.54 10.87
N HIS A 16 -1.41 4.88 10.75
CA HIS A 16 -2.67 5.34 11.36
C HIS A 16 -2.65 5.09 12.88
N ILE A 17 -2.07 6.03 13.62
CA ILE A 17 -1.94 5.97 15.08
C ILE A 17 -3.14 6.63 15.73
N PHE A 18 -3.43 7.88 15.35
CA PHE A 18 -4.57 8.64 15.85
C PHE A 18 -5.86 8.33 15.09
N PRO A 19 -7.03 8.51 15.72
CA PRO A 19 -8.34 8.43 15.06
C PRO A 19 -8.59 9.69 14.20
N THR A 20 -7.69 9.97 13.25
CA THR A 20 -7.67 11.21 12.49
C THR A 20 -7.63 10.95 11.00
N ASN A 21 -8.63 11.48 10.30
CA ASN A 21 -8.56 11.63 8.85
C ASN A 21 -7.73 12.87 8.49
N TYR A 22 -6.50 12.67 8.04
CA TYR A 22 -5.57 13.77 7.76
C TYR A 22 -5.95 14.62 6.55
N ALA A 23 -6.78 14.10 5.66
CA ALA A 23 -7.31 14.87 4.53
C ALA A 23 -8.38 15.88 4.96
N THR A 24 -9.21 15.52 5.94
CA THR A 24 -10.33 16.37 6.39
C THR A 24 -10.08 17.04 7.75
N GLY A 25 -9.09 16.58 8.51
CA GLY A 25 -8.82 17.01 9.89
C GLY A 25 -9.88 16.54 10.90
N LYS A 26 -10.79 15.63 10.52
CA LYS A 26 -11.86 15.14 11.38
C LYS A 26 -11.48 13.83 12.06
N SER A 27 -12.10 13.57 13.21
CA SER A 27 -12.00 12.26 13.85
C SER A 27 -12.74 11.19 13.03
N GLU A 28 -12.20 9.97 13.02
CA GLU A 28 -12.84 8.79 12.46
C GLU A 28 -12.56 7.56 13.34
N ALA A 29 -13.40 6.53 13.24
CA ALA A 29 -13.23 5.30 14.00
C ALA A 29 -12.09 4.46 13.40
N SER A 30 -10.85 4.87 13.68
CA SER A 30 -9.62 4.25 13.19
C SER A 30 -8.45 4.51 14.15
N GLY A 31 -7.30 3.95 13.83
CA GLY A 31 -6.04 4.21 14.52
C GLY A 31 -5.68 3.19 15.60
N LEU A 32 -4.37 2.93 15.72
CA LEU A 32 -3.82 1.97 16.68
C LEU A 32 -4.18 2.29 18.14
N LEU A 33 -4.34 3.59 18.46
CA LEU A 33 -4.75 4.00 19.82
C LEU A 33 -6.17 3.53 20.15
N ASN A 34 -7.10 3.62 19.19
CA ASN A 34 -8.47 3.15 19.39
C ASN A 34 -8.53 1.61 19.37
N ILE A 35 -7.70 0.95 18.58
CA ILE A 35 -7.58 -0.52 18.60
C ILE A 35 -7.09 -0.98 19.97
N SER A 36 -6.13 -0.27 20.59
CA SER A 36 -5.56 -0.67 21.88
C SER A 36 -6.61 -0.76 22.99
N ASP A 37 -7.67 0.06 22.94
CA ASP A 37 -8.79 0.02 23.89
C ASP A 37 -9.65 -1.25 23.77
N LYS A 38 -9.66 -1.87 22.59
CA LYS A 38 -10.49 -3.07 22.31
C LYS A 38 -9.77 -4.38 22.64
N ILE A 39 -8.47 -4.35 22.87
CA ILE A 39 -7.68 -5.54 23.17
C ILE A 39 -7.82 -5.93 24.63
N GLN A 40 -8.34 -7.13 24.85
CA GLN A 40 -8.42 -7.75 26.17
C GLN A 40 -7.39 -8.87 26.25
N LYS A 41 -6.20 -8.53 26.76
CA LYS A 41 -5.07 -9.47 26.82
C LYS A 41 -5.03 -10.18 28.16
N ASP A 42 -4.97 -11.51 28.12
CA ASP A 42 -4.70 -12.38 29.25
C ASP A 42 -3.50 -13.31 28.96
N GLY A 43 -3.20 -14.25 29.82
CA GLY A 43 -2.07 -15.16 29.67
C GLY A 43 -2.23 -16.21 28.54
N ASN A 44 -3.40 -16.27 27.89
CA ASN A 44 -3.67 -17.14 26.76
C ASN A 44 -3.95 -16.34 25.46
N THR A 45 -3.57 -15.06 25.45
CA THR A 45 -3.80 -14.14 24.35
C THR A 45 -2.48 -13.67 23.75
N LEU A 46 -2.37 -13.70 22.40
CA LEU A 46 -1.30 -13.06 21.63
C LEU A 46 -1.83 -11.85 20.86
N VAL A 47 -0.99 -10.83 20.74
CA VAL A 47 -1.21 -9.68 19.87
C VAL A 47 -0.13 -9.68 18.79
N LEU A 48 -0.53 -9.73 17.51
CA LEU A 48 0.35 -9.91 16.37
C LEU A 48 0.13 -8.80 15.33
N ASP A 49 1.18 -8.43 14.58
CA ASP A 49 1.08 -7.47 13.49
C ASP A 49 1.79 -7.95 12.22
N GLY A 50 1.19 -7.69 11.08
CA GLY A 50 1.61 -8.14 9.77
C GLY A 50 2.56 -7.20 9.01
N GLY A 51 2.99 -6.08 9.61
CA GLY A 51 3.89 -5.12 8.96
C GLY A 51 3.18 -3.99 8.20
N ASP A 52 3.95 -3.20 7.48
CA ASP A 52 3.55 -1.96 6.81
C ASP A 52 3.03 -0.91 7.80
N SER A 53 3.91 -0.53 8.72
CA SER A 53 3.59 0.42 9.79
C SER A 53 4.28 1.78 9.65
N LEU A 54 5.39 1.89 8.88
CA LEU A 54 6.22 3.08 8.83
C LEU A 54 5.86 4.09 7.73
N GLN A 55 4.94 3.77 6.83
CA GLN A 55 4.62 4.62 5.67
C GLN A 55 3.11 4.66 5.42
N GLY A 56 2.56 5.83 5.10
CA GLY A 56 1.17 5.99 4.66
C GLY A 56 0.49 7.26 5.15
N THR A 57 0.70 7.69 6.40
CA THR A 57 0.08 8.92 6.89
C THR A 57 1.03 10.13 6.88
N PRO A 58 0.47 11.35 6.76
CA PRO A 58 1.23 12.58 6.99
C PRO A 58 1.88 12.64 8.38
N PHE A 59 1.29 12.02 9.38
CA PHE A 59 1.83 11.93 10.73
C PHE A 59 3.19 11.24 10.75
N ILE A 60 3.27 10.05 10.14
CA ILE A 60 4.54 9.30 10.08
C ILE A 60 5.55 10.03 9.20
N SER A 61 5.14 10.54 8.04
CA SER A 61 6.02 11.31 7.16
C SER A 61 6.61 12.54 7.88
N TYR A 62 5.80 13.27 8.64
CA TYR A 62 6.27 14.39 9.44
C TYR A 62 7.23 13.94 10.54
N TYR A 63 6.86 12.90 11.31
CA TYR A 63 7.72 12.34 12.35
C TYR A 63 9.08 11.92 11.79
N LEU A 64 9.13 11.13 10.73
CA LEU A 64 10.37 10.62 10.15
C LEU A 64 11.31 11.74 9.70
N ASN A 65 10.76 12.83 9.14
CA ASN A 65 11.52 14.01 8.74
C ASN A 65 12.07 14.81 9.94
N HIS A 66 11.41 14.70 11.11
CA HIS A 66 11.77 15.46 12.32
C HIS A 66 12.14 14.55 13.51
N ARG A 67 12.34 13.24 13.30
CA ARG A 67 12.47 12.23 14.35
C ARG A 67 13.53 12.52 15.41
N LYS A 68 14.63 13.20 15.04
CA LYS A 68 15.69 13.58 15.99
C LYS A 68 15.25 14.59 17.08
N ARG A 69 14.07 15.21 16.92
CA ARG A 69 13.49 16.15 17.91
C ARG A 69 12.72 15.41 18.99
N TRP A 70 12.37 14.13 18.77
CA TRP A 70 11.50 13.33 19.64
C TRP A 70 12.30 12.23 20.33
N HIS A 71 12.02 12.00 21.62
CA HIS A 71 12.70 10.99 22.43
C HIS A 71 11.95 9.64 22.41
N PHE A 72 10.97 9.48 21.52
CA PHE A 72 10.17 8.29 21.37
C PHE A 72 9.95 7.97 19.88
N HIS A 73 9.55 6.72 19.62
CA HIS A 73 9.06 6.31 18.31
C HIS A 73 7.53 6.10 18.40
N PRO A 74 6.71 6.88 17.66
CA PRO A 74 5.26 6.90 17.87
C PRO A 74 4.58 5.56 17.58
N VAL A 75 5.00 4.84 16.52
CA VAL A 75 4.49 3.51 16.19
C VAL A 75 4.81 2.52 17.32
N ALA A 76 6.04 2.55 17.84
CA ALA A 76 6.42 1.66 18.95
C ALA A 76 5.60 1.92 20.22
N LEU A 77 5.30 3.19 20.54
CA LEU A 77 4.43 3.53 21.66
C LEU A 77 3.01 3.03 21.48
N ALA A 78 2.44 3.15 20.26
CA ALA A 78 1.11 2.67 19.98
C ALA A 78 1.04 1.13 20.07
N PHE A 79 1.99 0.42 19.51
CA PHE A 79 2.07 -1.04 19.59
C PHE A 79 2.31 -1.54 21.03
N ARG A 80 3.11 -0.81 21.82
CA ARG A 80 3.26 -1.12 23.25
C ARG A 80 1.93 -1.00 24.00
N ALA A 81 1.12 0.02 23.71
CA ALA A 81 -0.20 0.18 24.31
C ALA A 81 -1.16 -0.97 23.92
N MET A 82 -1.02 -1.51 22.71
CA MET A 82 -1.76 -2.71 22.28
C MET A 82 -1.26 -3.99 22.97
N GLY A 83 -0.09 -3.97 23.61
CA GLY A 83 0.55 -5.16 24.15
C GLY A 83 1.05 -6.12 23.07
N LEU A 84 1.56 -5.60 21.94
CA LEU A 84 2.10 -6.39 20.84
C LEU A 84 3.18 -7.36 21.29
N ASP A 85 3.09 -8.62 20.87
CA ASP A 85 4.06 -9.67 21.21
C ASP A 85 5.04 -9.91 20.07
N TYR A 86 4.52 -10.11 18.85
CA TYR A 86 5.32 -10.39 17.67
C TYR A 86 4.78 -9.64 16.45
N PHE A 87 5.68 -9.32 15.53
CA PHE A 87 5.33 -8.72 14.25
C PHE A 87 6.29 -9.14 13.15
N THR A 88 5.89 -8.97 11.90
CA THR A 88 6.80 -9.06 10.76
C THR A 88 7.01 -7.69 10.13
N LEU A 89 7.90 -7.59 9.16
CA LEU A 89 8.08 -6.39 8.35
C LEU A 89 7.17 -6.46 7.12
N GLY A 90 6.62 -5.32 6.72
CA GLY A 90 5.99 -5.15 5.43
C GLY A 90 6.93 -4.49 4.42
N ASN A 91 6.52 -4.41 3.15
CA ASN A 91 7.36 -3.84 2.10
C ASN A 91 7.61 -2.34 2.30
N HIS A 92 6.67 -1.61 2.87
CA HIS A 92 6.82 -0.18 3.15
C HIS A 92 7.70 0.13 4.36
N ASP A 93 7.98 -0.83 5.23
CA ASP A 93 8.90 -0.62 6.36
C ASP A 93 10.36 -0.45 5.90
N PHE A 94 10.69 -0.80 4.65
CA PHE A 94 12.01 -0.61 4.04
C PHE A 94 12.20 0.75 3.34
N ASN A 95 11.13 1.53 3.11
CA ASN A 95 11.15 2.74 2.28
C ASN A 95 12.11 3.84 2.77
N PHE A 96 12.51 3.81 4.03
CA PHE A 96 13.33 4.86 4.64
C PHE A 96 14.77 4.41 4.93
N GLY A 97 15.16 3.23 4.44
CA GLY A 97 16.50 2.66 4.50
C GLY A 97 16.89 2.08 5.85
N TYR A 98 18.04 1.43 5.85
CA TYR A 98 18.57 0.62 6.96
C TYR A 98 18.58 1.34 8.32
N GLN A 99 18.99 2.60 8.36
CA GLN A 99 19.12 3.34 9.64
C GLN A 99 17.75 3.61 10.28
N VAL A 100 16.74 3.97 9.50
CA VAL A 100 15.37 4.20 10.01
C VAL A 100 14.75 2.89 10.47
N LEU A 101 14.92 1.81 9.69
CA LEU A 101 14.48 0.48 10.08
C LEU A 101 15.13 0.04 11.40
N LYS A 102 16.44 0.27 11.58
CA LYS A 102 17.16 -0.01 12.82
C LYS A 102 16.61 0.80 14.01
N GLU A 103 16.35 2.08 13.83
CA GLU A 103 15.76 2.95 14.85
C GLU A 103 14.37 2.43 15.26
N TYR A 104 13.53 2.03 14.29
CA TYR A 104 12.23 1.43 14.53
C TYR A 104 12.33 0.13 15.33
N LEU A 105 13.09 -0.85 14.85
CA LEU A 105 13.25 -2.15 15.49
C LEU A 105 13.83 -2.03 16.93
N ASN A 106 14.73 -1.07 17.15
CA ASN A 106 15.26 -0.82 18.50
C ASN A 106 14.25 -0.15 19.44
N ALA A 107 13.27 0.58 18.92
CA ALA A 107 12.23 1.18 19.72
C ALA A 107 11.10 0.20 20.10
N MET A 108 10.97 -0.90 19.32
CA MET A 108 9.96 -1.93 19.58
C MET A 108 10.32 -2.80 20.79
N GLU A 109 9.33 -3.05 21.67
CA GLU A 109 9.42 -4.04 22.74
C GLU A 109 9.06 -5.45 22.24
N ALA A 110 8.17 -5.53 21.25
CA ALA A 110 7.76 -6.75 20.58
C ALA A 110 8.92 -7.37 19.75
N VAL A 111 8.83 -8.67 19.50
CA VAL A 111 9.83 -9.41 18.73
C VAL A 111 9.50 -9.35 17.24
N CYS A 112 10.43 -8.85 16.43
CA CYS A 112 10.33 -8.90 14.98
C CYS A 112 10.70 -10.30 14.47
N LEU A 113 9.78 -10.93 13.73
CA LEU A 113 9.99 -12.19 13.05
C LEU A 113 9.99 -11.95 11.55
N CYS A 114 11.13 -12.16 10.86
CA CYS A 114 11.18 -12.05 9.41
C CYS A 114 12.28 -12.99 8.85
N ALA A 115 11.88 -14.23 8.56
CA ALA A 115 12.82 -15.32 8.27
C ALA A 115 13.56 -15.17 6.94
N ASN A 116 12.99 -14.42 5.98
CA ASN A 116 13.57 -14.18 4.67
C ASN A 116 14.33 -12.84 4.54
N VAL A 117 14.47 -12.08 5.64
CA VAL A 117 15.32 -10.89 5.68
C VAL A 117 16.64 -11.22 6.37
N GLU A 118 17.72 -11.10 5.65
CA GLU A 118 19.07 -11.27 6.16
C GLU A 118 19.73 -9.92 6.39
N ASP A 119 20.10 -9.66 7.63
CA ASP A 119 20.89 -8.48 8.01
C ASP A 119 22.37 -8.73 7.80
N LEU A 120 22.95 -8.16 6.76
CA LEU A 120 24.35 -8.33 6.41
C LEU A 120 25.30 -7.52 7.32
N LYS A 121 24.76 -6.53 8.07
CA LYS A 121 25.52 -5.73 9.04
C LYS A 121 25.44 -6.31 10.46
N GLY A 122 24.43 -7.15 10.73
CA GLY A 122 24.23 -7.81 12.03
C GLY A 122 23.78 -6.88 13.15
N GLU A 123 23.11 -5.79 12.82
CA GLU A 123 22.71 -4.76 13.80
C GLU A 123 21.19 -4.69 14.04
N LEU A 124 20.38 -5.41 13.24
CA LEU A 124 18.94 -5.42 13.35
C LEU A 124 18.44 -6.51 14.31
N ARG A 125 17.44 -6.19 15.09
CA ARG A 125 16.79 -7.11 16.02
C ARG A 125 15.68 -7.90 15.30
N ILE A 126 16.06 -8.77 14.37
CA ILE A 126 15.18 -9.64 13.60
C ILE A 126 15.47 -11.11 13.98
N GLN A 127 14.42 -11.88 14.23
CA GLN A 127 14.51 -13.32 14.44
C GLN A 127 13.82 -14.06 13.28
N LYS A 128 14.20 -15.30 13.03
CA LYS A 128 13.58 -16.12 12.00
C LYS A 128 12.29 -16.77 12.49
N GLU A 129 12.30 -17.19 13.74
CA GLU A 129 11.21 -17.95 14.37
C GLU A 129 11.27 -17.82 15.89
N ALA A 130 10.15 -18.10 16.56
CA ALA A 130 10.04 -18.13 18.00
C ALA A 130 9.07 -19.23 18.44
N VAL A 131 9.19 -19.70 19.69
CA VAL A 131 8.18 -20.52 20.36
C VAL A 131 7.67 -19.76 21.57
N HIS A 132 6.39 -19.46 21.58
CA HIS A 132 5.69 -18.84 22.71
C HIS A 132 4.90 -19.89 23.47
N THR A 133 4.99 -19.89 24.80
CA THR A 133 4.21 -20.78 25.64
C THR A 133 3.17 -19.97 26.41
N LEU A 134 1.90 -20.21 26.15
CA LEU A 134 0.78 -19.59 26.85
C LEU A 134 0.68 -20.09 28.30
N GLU A 135 -0.05 -19.38 29.17
CA GLU A 135 -0.22 -19.79 30.59
C GLU A 135 -0.85 -21.18 30.74
N ASN A 136 -1.74 -21.57 29.84
CA ASN A 136 -2.33 -22.92 29.81
C ASN A 136 -1.35 -23.99 29.29
N GLY A 137 -0.11 -23.59 28.95
CA GLY A 137 0.95 -24.46 28.46
C GLY A 137 0.84 -24.86 26.99
N LEU A 138 -0.02 -24.20 26.17
CA LEU A 138 -0.01 -24.36 24.71
C LEU A 138 1.27 -23.73 24.15
N ARG A 139 2.04 -24.47 23.36
CA ARG A 139 3.25 -23.99 22.71
C ARG A 139 2.92 -23.58 21.28
N ILE A 140 3.07 -22.32 20.97
CA ILE A 140 2.82 -21.74 19.65
C ILE A 140 4.15 -21.42 18.98
N GLY A 141 4.45 -22.07 17.85
CA GLY A 141 5.56 -21.74 16.98
C GLY A 141 5.17 -20.64 16.01
N LEU A 142 5.97 -19.58 15.95
CA LEU A 142 5.74 -18.42 15.11
C LEU A 142 6.91 -18.18 14.18
N THR A 143 6.61 -17.79 12.95
CA THR A 143 7.57 -17.22 12.00
C THR A 143 6.93 -16.06 11.26
N GLY A 144 7.76 -15.19 10.68
CA GLY A 144 7.31 -14.11 9.80
C GLY A 144 8.09 -14.16 8.48
N VAL A 145 7.45 -13.72 7.39
CA VAL A 145 8.09 -13.50 6.09
C VAL A 145 7.44 -12.32 5.38
N VAL A 146 8.20 -11.63 4.51
CA VAL A 146 7.73 -10.52 3.68
C VAL A 146 7.90 -10.88 2.20
N THR A 147 7.03 -10.36 1.33
CA THR A 147 7.18 -10.54 -0.12
C THR A 147 8.57 -10.11 -0.61
N ASP A 148 9.22 -10.93 -1.42
CA ASP A 148 10.53 -10.60 -2.02
C ASP A 148 10.43 -9.55 -3.13
N PHE A 149 9.21 -9.15 -3.50
CA PHE A 149 8.97 -8.02 -4.40
C PHE A 149 9.43 -6.66 -3.83
N VAL A 150 9.75 -6.57 -2.56
CA VAL A 150 10.54 -5.45 -2.01
C VAL A 150 11.77 -5.18 -2.88
N ASN A 151 12.48 -6.22 -3.35
CA ASN A 151 13.62 -6.09 -4.24
C ASN A 151 13.27 -5.46 -5.61
N VAL A 152 12.01 -5.52 -6.03
CA VAL A 152 11.52 -4.94 -7.30
C VAL A 152 11.09 -3.49 -7.12
N TRP A 153 10.38 -3.22 -6.03
CA TRP A 153 9.79 -1.89 -5.80
C TRP A 153 10.74 -0.90 -5.15
N GLU A 154 11.58 -1.40 -4.23
CA GLU A 154 12.38 -0.52 -3.40
C GLU A 154 13.64 -0.02 -4.12
N HIS A 155 14.13 1.12 -3.69
CA HIS A 155 15.38 1.67 -4.17
C HIS A 155 16.56 0.91 -3.58
N GLU A 156 17.55 0.57 -4.40
CA GLU A 156 18.72 -0.23 -3.96
C GLU A 156 19.43 0.35 -2.74
N SER A 157 19.52 1.69 -2.64
CA SER A 157 20.15 2.36 -1.49
C SER A 157 19.39 2.14 -0.17
N ASN A 158 18.09 1.90 -0.21
CA ASN A 158 17.29 1.61 0.99
C ASN A 158 17.50 0.19 1.48
N LEU A 159 17.88 -0.72 0.57
CA LEU A 159 18.18 -2.12 0.87
C LEU A 159 19.67 -2.37 1.14
N GLU A 160 20.52 -1.32 1.16
CA GLU A 160 21.94 -1.47 1.41
C GLU A 160 22.22 -2.10 2.79
N GLY A 161 22.83 -3.27 2.81
CA GLY A 161 23.08 -4.04 4.03
C GLY A 161 22.00 -5.08 4.37
N LEU A 162 21.02 -5.25 3.48
CA LEU A 162 19.96 -6.25 3.59
C LEU A 162 20.00 -7.20 2.38
N ARG A 163 19.53 -8.42 2.60
CA ARG A 163 19.21 -9.38 1.54
C ARG A 163 17.84 -9.96 1.82
N ILE A 164 16.90 -9.78 0.90
CA ILE A 164 15.54 -10.32 0.99
C ILE A 164 15.47 -11.53 0.06
N THR A 165 15.21 -12.70 0.64
CA THR A 165 15.18 -13.99 -0.05
C THR A 165 13.75 -14.46 -0.32
N ASP A 166 13.58 -15.60 -0.99
CA ASP A 166 12.29 -16.20 -1.30
C ASP A 166 11.49 -16.48 -0.01
N PRO A 167 10.30 -15.88 0.17
CA PRO A 167 9.49 -16.04 1.39
C PRO A 167 8.98 -17.48 1.58
N LEU A 168 8.64 -18.18 0.49
CA LEU A 168 8.13 -19.55 0.56
C LEU A 168 9.22 -20.53 1.07
N GLU A 169 10.44 -20.44 0.56
CA GLU A 169 11.54 -21.32 0.98
C GLU A 169 11.97 -21.02 2.43
N ALA A 170 11.97 -19.73 2.82
CA ALA A 170 12.26 -19.36 4.21
C ALA A 170 11.18 -19.88 5.17
N ALA A 171 9.90 -19.73 4.81
CA ALA A 171 8.77 -20.22 5.60
C ALA A 171 8.77 -21.77 5.71
N LYS A 172 9.08 -22.50 4.64
CA LYS A 172 9.25 -23.98 4.67
C LYS A 172 10.33 -24.40 5.66
N THR A 173 11.45 -23.70 5.64
CA THR A 173 12.56 -23.96 6.56
C THR A 173 12.13 -23.76 8.00
N ALA A 174 11.53 -22.61 8.32
CA ALA A 174 11.04 -22.30 9.67
C ALA A 174 9.94 -23.29 10.12
N CYS A 175 8.97 -23.61 9.25
CA CYS A 175 7.93 -24.59 9.53
C CYS A 175 8.49 -25.97 9.92
N SER A 176 9.53 -26.39 9.21
CA SER A 176 10.21 -27.68 9.46
C SER A 176 10.93 -27.67 10.81
N HIS A 177 11.61 -26.59 11.18
CA HIS A 177 12.26 -26.44 12.48
C HIS A 177 11.26 -26.44 13.63
N LEU A 178 10.16 -25.72 13.48
CA LEU A 178 9.12 -25.58 14.51
C LEU A 178 8.36 -26.89 14.77
N LYS A 179 8.32 -27.83 13.83
CA LYS A 179 7.49 -29.04 13.85
C LYS A 179 7.59 -29.87 15.14
N SER A 180 8.78 -29.96 15.73
CA SER A 180 8.99 -30.74 16.98
C SER A 180 8.98 -29.88 18.25
N LEU A 181 8.88 -28.57 18.10
CA LEU A 181 9.07 -27.62 19.21
C LEU A 181 7.75 -27.07 19.78
N CYS A 182 6.67 -27.16 19.01
CA CYS A 182 5.40 -26.51 19.34
C CYS A 182 4.19 -27.42 19.04
N ASP A 183 3.05 -27.01 19.54
CA ASP A 183 1.76 -27.70 19.37
C ASP A 183 0.94 -27.06 18.24
N LEU A 184 1.16 -25.75 17.95
CA LEU A 184 0.48 -24.97 16.92
C LEU A 184 1.52 -24.15 16.15
N ARG A 185 1.42 -24.06 14.82
CA ARG A 185 2.35 -23.32 13.96
C ARG A 185 1.64 -22.19 13.22
N ILE A 186 2.15 -20.98 13.36
CA ILE A 186 1.61 -19.75 12.76
C ILE A 186 2.66 -19.10 11.89
N CYS A 187 2.28 -18.72 10.68
CA CYS A 187 3.09 -17.89 9.81
C CYS A 187 2.43 -16.50 9.66
N ILE A 188 3.19 -15.44 9.93
CA ILE A 188 2.80 -14.07 9.61
C ILE A 188 3.45 -13.75 8.26
N TYR A 189 2.65 -13.64 7.21
CA TYR A 189 3.14 -13.36 5.86
C TYR A 189 2.69 -11.98 5.40
N HIS A 190 3.64 -11.05 5.31
CA HIS A 190 3.35 -9.79 4.62
C HIS A 190 3.40 -9.99 3.11
N GLY A 191 2.28 -10.37 2.59
CA GLY A 191 1.95 -10.67 1.21
C GLY A 191 0.54 -11.25 1.15
N GLY A 192 0.02 -11.44 -0.05
CA GLY A 192 -1.37 -11.80 -0.24
C GLY A 192 -1.60 -13.10 -1.00
N PHE A 193 -2.84 -13.26 -1.45
CA PHE A 193 -3.31 -14.44 -2.17
C PHE A 193 -3.10 -14.26 -3.68
N GLU A 194 -2.43 -15.23 -4.30
CA GLU A 194 -2.20 -15.26 -5.74
C GLU A 194 -3.39 -15.82 -6.52
N LYS A 195 -4.34 -16.46 -5.83
CA LYS A 195 -5.56 -17.03 -6.41
C LYS A 195 -6.80 -16.31 -5.87
N ASP A 196 -7.83 -16.21 -6.67
CA ASP A 196 -9.16 -15.83 -6.22
C ASP A 196 -9.67 -16.89 -5.25
N LEU A 197 -10.08 -16.48 -4.05
CA LEU A 197 -10.43 -17.40 -2.95
C LEU A 197 -11.74 -18.16 -3.14
N GLU A 198 -12.63 -17.67 -4.02
CA GLU A 198 -13.90 -18.33 -4.31
C GLU A 198 -13.77 -19.31 -5.47
N THR A 199 -13.07 -18.91 -6.54
CA THR A 199 -12.99 -19.67 -7.79
C THR A 199 -11.72 -20.50 -7.92
N GLY A 200 -10.67 -20.20 -7.14
CA GLY A 200 -9.34 -20.80 -7.24
C GLY A 200 -8.54 -20.37 -8.48
N ILE A 201 -9.07 -19.43 -9.26
CA ILE A 201 -8.41 -18.94 -10.48
C ILE A 201 -7.19 -18.11 -10.10
N LEU A 202 -6.07 -18.34 -10.77
CA LEU A 202 -4.85 -17.56 -10.60
C LEU A 202 -5.08 -16.11 -11.05
N LEU A 203 -4.89 -15.16 -10.13
CA LEU A 203 -5.09 -13.72 -10.39
C LEU A 203 -3.90 -13.07 -11.07
N SER A 204 -2.70 -13.57 -10.81
CA SER A 204 -1.46 -13.03 -11.37
C SER A 204 -0.40 -14.12 -11.49
N GLU A 205 0.35 -14.11 -12.60
CA GLU A 205 1.55 -14.94 -12.78
C GLU A 205 2.78 -14.36 -12.06
N SER A 206 2.66 -13.19 -11.44
CA SER A 206 3.72 -12.63 -10.60
C SER A 206 3.88 -13.49 -9.35
N LYS A 207 5.11 -13.55 -8.83
CA LYS A 207 5.39 -14.20 -7.56
C LYS A 207 5.26 -13.25 -6.37
N GLU A 208 4.63 -12.11 -6.57
CA GLU A 208 4.40 -11.10 -5.55
C GLU A 208 3.64 -11.66 -4.33
N ASN A 209 2.59 -12.41 -4.63
CA ASN A 209 1.75 -13.04 -3.64
C ASN A 209 1.89 -14.56 -3.72
N VAL A 210 2.05 -15.24 -2.59
CA VAL A 210 2.27 -16.69 -2.51
C VAL A 210 1.54 -17.35 -1.33
N ALA A 211 0.50 -16.70 -0.77
CA ALA A 211 -0.21 -17.21 0.40
C ALA A 211 -0.88 -18.57 0.16
N CYS A 212 -1.46 -18.79 -1.03
CA CYS A 212 -2.06 -20.07 -1.36
C CYS A 212 -0.98 -21.18 -1.45
N ARG A 213 0.18 -20.88 -2.04
CA ARG A 213 1.30 -21.82 -2.06
C ARG A 213 1.86 -22.07 -0.67
N LEU A 214 1.97 -21.06 0.18
CA LEU A 214 2.37 -21.24 1.58
C LEU A 214 1.43 -22.24 2.29
N ALA A 215 0.11 -22.06 2.13
CA ALA A 215 -0.88 -22.97 2.72
C ALA A 215 -0.84 -24.38 2.12
N GLU A 216 -0.57 -24.53 0.81
CA GLU A 216 -0.53 -25.80 0.10
C GLU A 216 0.78 -26.59 0.33
N GLU A 217 1.91 -25.88 0.45
CA GLU A 217 3.25 -26.48 0.46
C GLU A 217 3.91 -26.55 1.86
N THR A 218 3.22 -26.09 2.92
CA THR A 218 3.69 -26.15 4.30
C THR A 218 2.68 -26.80 5.24
N ASP A 219 3.10 -27.00 6.50
CA ASP A 219 2.26 -27.54 7.58
C ASP A 219 1.87 -26.47 8.61
N PHE A 220 1.74 -25.18 8.22
CA PHE A 220 1.19 -24.17 9.13
C PHE A 220 -0.29 -24.43 9.39
N ASP A 221 -0.70 -24.22 10.65
CA ASP A 221 -2.08 -24.36 11.07
C ASP A 221 -2.86 -23.04 10.80
N LEU A 222 -2.19 -21.90 10.96
CA LEU A 222 -2.71 -20.56 10.76
C LEU A 222 -1.77 -19.71 9.91
N LEU A 223 -2.31 -19.05 8.89
CA LEU A 223 -1.62 -18.07 8.04
C LEU A 223 -2.27 -16.68 8.21
N LEU A 224 -1.50 -15.75 8.73
CA LEU A 224 -1.87 -14.35 8.91
C LEU A 224 -1.28 -13.54 7.76
N THR A 225 -2.13 -13.00 6.87
CA THR A 225 -1.69 -12.29 5.65
C THR A 225 -1.96 -10.80 5.70
N GLY A 226 -1.35 -10.03 4.79
CA GLY A 226 -1.48 -8.57 4.65
C GLY A 226 -1.30 -8.11 3.21
N HIS A 227 -0.76 -6.89 3.00
CA HIS A 227 -0.29 -6.35 1.73
C HIS A 227 -1.37 -5.98 0.71
N GLN A 228 -2.32 -6.85 0.44
CA GLN A 228 -3.36 -6.60 -0.58
C GLN A 228 -4.51 -5.70 -0.09
N HIS A 229 -4.54 -5.37 1.20
CA HIS A 229 -5.62 -4.60 1.85
C HIS A 229 -7.01 -5.22 1.66
N LEU A 230 -7.08 -6.54 1.53
CA LEU A 230 -8.34 -7.26 1.45
C LEU A 230 -8.93 -7.43 2.86
N ALA A 231 -10.24 -7.61 2.92
CA ALA A 231 -10.93 -7.96 4.16
C ALA A 231 -11.34 -9.45 4.08
N VAL A 232 -10.44 -10.34 4.50
CA VAL A 232 -10.70 -11.79 4.55
C VAL A 232 -10.83 -12.20 6.00
N GLU A 233 -12.09 -12.33 6.45
CA GLU A 233 -12.38 -12.73 7.83
C GLU A 233 -11.90 -14.14 8.10
N SER A 234 -12.19 -15.08 7.18
CA SER A 234 -11.70 -16.44 7.24
C SER A 234 -11.73 -17.12 5.87
N THR A 235 -10.75 -17.95 5.62
CA THR A 235 -10.74 -18.91 4.51
C THR A 235 -9.93 -20.12 4.93
N VAL A 236 -10.14 -21.25 4.27
CA VAL A 236 -9.34 -22.46 4.46
C VAL A 236 -8.74 -22.87 3.11
N ILE A 237 -7.43 -22.88 3.05
CA ILE A 237 -6.69 -23.29 1.86
C ILE A 237 -5.98 -24.61 2.19
N SER A 238 -6.36 -25.69 1.49
CA SER A 238 -5.92 -27.05 1.85
C SER A 238 -6.34 -27.40 3.31
N LYS A 239 -5.47 -27.25 4.27
CA LYS A 239 -5.72 -27.48 5.71
C LYS A 239 -5.41 -26.26 6.59
N THR A 240 -4.88 -25.20 6.00
CA THR A 240 -4.44 -24.00 6.71
C THR A 240 -5.58 -23.00 6.80
N PHE A 241 -5.87 -22.56 8.03
CA PHE A 241 -6.78 -21.43 8.25
C PHE A 241 -6.05 -20.14 7.90
N ALA A 242 -6.65 -19.27 7.10
CA ALA A 242 -6.02 -18.05 6.64
C ALA A 242 -6.95 -16.83 6.77
N VAL A 243 -6.37 -15.68 7.08
CA VAL A 243 -7.08 -14.42 7.30
C VAL A 243 -6.29 -13.23 6.75
N GLN A 244 -6.99 -12.11 6.47
CA GLN A 244 -6.35 -10.82 6.15
C GLN A 244 -7.20 -9.67 6.70
N PRO A 245 -6.68 -8.78 7.57
CA PRO A 245 -7.38 -7.58 7.97
C PRO A 245 -7.30 -6.52 6.86
N PRO A 246 -8.30 -5.61 6.75
CA PRO A 246 -8.19 -4.45 5.89
C PRO A 246 -7.13 -3.47 6.43
N ALA A 247 -6.63 -2.60 5.56
CA ALA A 247 -5.61 -1.60 5.90
C ALA A 247 -6.15 -0.44 6.76
N ASN A 248 -5.22 0.45 7.17
CA ASN A 248 -5.46 1.77 7.78
C ASN A 248 -6.06 1.71 9.19
N ALA A 249 -5.86 0.61 9.92
CA ALA A 249 -6.24 0.49 11.34
C ALA A 249 -7.69 0.88 11.68
N GLY A 250 -8.62 0.72 10.73
CA GLY A 250 -10.06 0.91 10.99
C GLY A 250 -10.71 -0.35 11.54
N ARG A 251 -10.20 -1.51 11.16
CA ARG A 251 -10.67 -2.83 11.59
C ARG A 251 -9.48 -3.77 11.77
N PHE A 252 -9.62 -4.72 12.67
CA PHE A 252 -8.63 -5.74 12.94
C PHE A 252 -9.31 -7.09 13.24
N LEU A 253 -8.55 -8.16 13.35
CA LEU A 253 -9.08 -9.50 13.55
C LEU A 253 -8.91 -9.94 15.02
N CYS A 254 -9.96 -10.58 15.54
CA CYS A 254 -9.91 -11.41 16.74
C CYS A 254 -10.11 -12.86 16.29
N ILE A 255 -9.09 -13.68 16.49
CA ILE A 255 -9.06 -15.10 16.16
C ILE A 255 -9.08 -15.85 17.48
N THR A 256 -10.00 -16.79 17.64
CA THR A 256 -10.10 -17.65 18.82
C THR A 256 -10.04 -19.11 18.39
N GLY A 257 -9.57 -19.97 19.26
CA GLY A 257 -9.52 -21.38 18.94
C GLY A 257 -9.14 -22.26 20.12
N GLU A 258 -9.18 -23.55 19.84
CA GLU A 258 -8.72 -24.60 20.73
C GLU A 258 -7.69 -25.47 20.00
N ALA A 259 -6.55 -25.74 20.61
CA ALA A 259 -5.51 -26.55 20.00
C ALA A 259 -4.87 -27.53 20.97
N ASP A 260 -4.37 -28.63 20.41
CA ASP A 260 -3.37 -29.51 21.02
C ASP A 260 -2.39 -30.01 19.91
N ALA A 261 -1.47 -30.85 20.27
CA ALA A 261 -0.46 -31.34 19.30
C ALA A 261 -1.03 -32.14 18.09
N ALA A 262 -2.31 -32.51 18.12
CA ALA A 262 -2.96 -33.30 17.06
C ALA A 262 -3.85 -32.48 16.13
N ALA A 263 -4.51 -31.44 16.64
CA ALA A 263 -5.46 -30.66 15.87
C ALA A 263 -5.70 -29.26 16.48
N ALA A 264 -6.04 -28.32 15.62
CA ALA A 264 -6.49 -26.98 16.00
C ALA A 264 -7.82 -26.65 15.32
N ASP A 265 -8.70 -25.99 16.06
CA ASP A 265 -9.93 -25.40 15.54
C ASP A 265 -9.86 -23.90 15.65
N PHE A 266 -10.30 -23.17 14.63
CA PHE A 266 -10.22 -21.72 14.57
C PHE A 266 -11.59 -21.10 14.27
N SER A 267 -11.81 -19.93 14.84
CA SER A 267 -12.87 -19.00 14.48
C SER A 267 -12.29 -17.59 14.48
N SER A 268 -12.73 -16.76 13.56
CA SER A 268 -12.28 -15.37 13.49
C SER A 268 -13.45 -14.43 13.23
N ARG A 269 -13.26 -13.18 13.65
CA ARG A 269 -14.19 -12.09 13.39
C ARG A 269 -13.45 -10.78 13.28
N PHE A 270 -13.99 -9.87 12.48
CA PHE A 270 -13.53 -8.48 12.49
C PHE A 270 -14.04 -7.74 13.74
N LEU A 271 -13.18 -6.89 14.28
CA LEU A 271 -13.51 -5.89 15.28
C LEU A 271 -13.22 -4.51 14.69
N ASP A 272 -14.10 -3.55 14.95
CA ASP A 272 -13.86 -2.16 14.58
C ASP A 272 -12.97 -1.48 15.65
N ALA A 273 -12.13 -0.54 15.22
CA ALA A 273 -11.25 0.21 16.12
C ALA A 273 -12.03 0.96 17.22
N GLY A 274 -13.29 1.36 16.91
CA GLY A 274 -14.11 2.09 17.86
C GLY A 274 -13.80 3.60 17.91
N GLU A 275 -14.42 4.29 18.86
CA GLU A 275 -14.32 5.75 19.01
C GLU A 275 -13.54 6.15 20.28
N ASP A 276 -13.36 5.25 21.22
CA ASP A 276 -12.68 5.50 22.48
C ASP A 276 -11.16 5.41 22.32
N THR A 277 -10.45 6.37 22.89
CA THR A 277 -8.99 6.44 22.85
C THR A 277 -8.46 6.48 24.29
N PRO A 278 -7.58 5.52 24.70
CA PRO A 278 -7.02 5.53 26.03
C PRO A 278 -6.11 6.76 26.26
N PRO A 279 -6.08 7.32 27.49
CA PRO A 279 -5.31 8.53 27.79
C PRO A 279 -3.81 8.41 27.49
N GLU A 280 -3.23 7.25 27.69
CA GLU A 280 -1.85 6.95 27.34
C GLU A 280 -1.77 5.80 26.33
N PRO A 281 -0.93 5.88 25.28
CA PRO A 281 0.08 6.95 25.04
C PRO A 281 -0.47 8.18 24.27
N TYR A 282 -1.79 8.37 24.19
CA TYR A 282 -2.40 9.51 23.49
C TYR A 282 -1.79 10.84 23.95
N ASN A 283 -1.77 11.11 25.27
CA ASN A 283 -1.25 12.37 25.81
C ASN A 283 0.24 12.57 25.51
N THR A 284 1.03 11.51 25.50
CA THR A 284 2.46 11.55 25.14
C THR A 284 2.64 11.90 23.66
N LEU A 285 1.78 11.42 22.77
CA LEU A 285 1.85 11.63 21.31
C LEU A 285 1.16 12.92 20.86
N LEU A 286 0.25 13.48 21.65
CA LEU A 286 -0.56 14.64 21.28
C LEU A 286 0.25 15.87 20.85
N PRO A 287 1.39 16.24 21.47
CA PRO A 287 2.20 17.35 21.00
C PRO A 287 2.70 17.18 19.56
N LEU A 288 3.08 15.95 19.17
CA LEU A 288 3.49 15.64 17.80
C LEU A 288 2.29 15.76 16.85
N GLU A 289 1.13 15.20 17.22
CA GLU A 289 -0.09 15.32 16.42
C GLU A 289 -0.49 16.78 16.18
N GLN A 290 -0.39 17.62 17.21
CA GLN A 290 -0.67 19.06 17.08
C GLN A 290 0.30 19.78 16.12
N GLU A 291 1.60 19.41 16.14
CA GLU A 291 2.56 19.94 15.16
C GLU A 291 2.22 19.48 13.74
N VAL A 292 1.81 18.22 13.56
CA VAL A 292 1.40 17.67 12.26
C VAL A 292 0.19 18.41 11.73
N GLN A 293 -0.85 18.61 12.56
CA GLN A 293 -2.06 19.33 12.15
C GLN A 293 -1.72 20.77 11.75
N ALA A 294 -0.90 21.46 12.54
CA ALA A 294 -0.46 22.81 12.23
C ALA A 294 0.37 22.89 10.93
N TRP A 295 1.22 21.90 10.68
CA TRP A 295 1.98 21.78 9.44
C TRP A 295 1.09 21.53 8.23
N LEU A 296 0.10 20.65 8.35
CA LEU A 296 -0.85 20.35 7.28
C LEU A 296 -1.67 21.58 6.86
N ASP A 297 -2.01 22.44 7.80
CA ASP A 297 -2.85 23.63 7.54
C ASP A 297 -2.03 24.84 7.06
N GLN A 298 -0.69 24.76 7.02
CA GLN A 298 0.12 25.85 6.51
C GLN A 298 -0.05 26.00 4.99
N PRO A 299 -0.33 27.22 4.49
CA PRO A 299 -0.33 27.50 3.07
C PRO A 299 1.04 27.24 2.44
N ILE A 300 1.08 26.46 1.38
CA ILE A 300 2.32 26.14 0.64
C ILE A 300 2.46 26.97 -0.64
N GLY A 301 1.37 27.59 -1.10
CA GLY A 301 1.35 28.44 -2.29
C GLY A 301 -0.09 28.63 -2.81
N ARG A 302 -0.18 29.07 -4.07
CA ARG A 302 -1.48 29.40 -4.70
C ARG A 302 -1.56 28.81 -6.10
N LEU A 303 -2.78 28.46 -6.52
CA LEU A 303 -3.15 28.25 -7.91
C LEU A 303 -3.76 29.53 -8.48
N GLU A 304 -3.58 29.80 -9.76
CA GLU A 304 -4.26 30.91 -10.44
C GLU A 304 -5.80 30.73 -10.39
N ASN A 305 -6.26 29.51 -10.57
CA ASN A 305 -7.66 29.13 -10.47
C ASN A 305 -7.80 27.86 -9.63
N PRO A 306 -8.84 27.75 -8.78
CA PRO A 306 -9.10 26.52 -8.04
C PRO A 306 -9.45 25.36 -8.97
N VAL A 307 -9.22 24.15 -8.51
CA VAL A 307 -9.67 22.90 -9.14
C VAL A 307 -10.80 22.32 -8.30
N ALA A 308 -12.02 22.34 -8.83
CA ALA A 308 -13.17 21.72 -8.15
C ALA A 308 -13.00 20.19 -8.15
N PRO A 309 -13.59 19.46 -7.18
CA PRO A 309 -13.72 18.01 -7.28
C PRO A 309 -14.39 17.59 -8.58
N GLU A 310 -13.87 16.55 -9.22
CA GLU A 310 -14.30 16.13 -10.55
C GLU A 310 -14.97 14.75 -10.49
N GLU A 311 -16.06 14.58 -11.24
CA GLU A 311 -16.73 13.29 -11.38
C GLU A 311 -15.93 12.37 -12.28
N LYS A 312 -15.75 11.11 -11.92
CA LYS A 312 -14.82 10.15 -12.51
C LYS A 312 -15.04 9.88 -13.99
N LEU A 313 -16.26 9.52 -14.37
CA LEU A 313 -16.58 9.25 -15.77
C LEU A 313 -16.40 10.51 -16.62
N LYS A 314 -16.79 11.67 -16.10
CA LYS A 314 -16.63 12.95 -16.79
C LYS A 314 -15.16 13.29 -17.00
N SER A 315 -14.33 13.09 -15.95
CA SER A 315 -12.88 13.29 -16.04
C SER A 315 -12.25 12.34 -17.07
N ALA A 316 -12.65 11.07 -17.06
CA ALA A 316 -12.15 10.10 -18.04
C ALA A 316 -12.57 10.43 -19.49
N LEU A 317 -13.76 10.99 -19.69
CA LEU A 317 -14.26 11.37 -21.04
C LEU A 317 -13.66 12.67 -21.57
N TYR A 318 -13.41 13.66 -20.71
CA TYR A 318 -13.07 15.02 -21.12
C TYR A 318 -11.72 15.50 -20.59
N GLY A 319 -11.07 14.68 -19.76
CA GLY A 319 -9.83 15.00 -19.06
C GLY A 319 -10.05 15.68 -17.72
N SER A 320 -9.03 15.65 -16.90
CA SER A 320 -9.01 16.16 -15.51
C SER A 320 -8.02 17.30 -15.37
N ARG A 321 -8.43 18.40 -14.76
CA ARG A 321 -7.54 19.52 -14.42
C ARG A 321 -6.60 19.16 -13.27
N LEU A 322 -7.04 18.30 -12.35
CA LEU A 322 -6.21 17.80 -11.28
C LEU A 322 -5.08 16.92 -11.82
N ALA A 323 -5.41 16.02 -12.76
CA ALA A 323 -4.42 15.18 -13.43
C ALA A 323 -3.46 16.03 -14.30
N ASP A 324 -3.94 17.10 -14.94
CA ASP A 324 -3.08 18.04 -15.68
C ASP A 324 -2.03 18.66 -14.74
N LEU A 325 -2.41 19.08 -13.52
CA LEU A 325 -1.46 19.58 -12.51
C LEU A 325 -0.44 18.51 -12.11
N PHE A 326 -0.89 17.30 -11.81
CA PHE A 326 0.01 16.22 -11.39
C PHE A 326 1.00 15.84 -12.50
N ASN A 327 0.53 15.74 -13.74
CA ASN A 327 1.39 15.50 -14.91
C ASN A 327 2.39 16.65 -15.12
N GLN A 328 1.98 17.90 -14.91
CA GLN A 328 2.84 19.09 -14.98
C GLN A 328 3.99 19.00 -13.95
N VAL A 329 3.67 18.61 -12.71
CA VAL A 329 4.67 18.35 -11.65
C VAL A 329 5.63 17.23 -12.06
N GLN A 330 5.10 16.12 -12.54
CA GLN A 330 5.87 14.93 -12.92
C GLN A 330 6.83 15.22 -14.10
N LEU A 331 6.36 15.94 -15.13
CA LEU A 331 7.19 16.34 -16.27
C LEU A 331 8.30 17.29 -15.86
N GLU A 332 8.03 18.27 -14.97
CA GLU A 332 9.10 19.14 -14.48
C GLU A 332 10.12 18.39 -13.64
N ALA A 333 9.68 17.49 -12.76
CA ALA A 333 10.57 16.74 -11.88
C ALA A 333 11.51 15.79 -12.63
N THR A 334 11.11 15.28 -13.81
CA THR A 334 11.83 14.21 -14.50
C THR A 334 12.40 14.61 -15.86
N GLY A 335 11.87 15.67 -16.49
CA GLY A 335 12.20 16.05 -17.87
C GLY A 335 11.85 14.93 -18.86
N ALA A 336 10.84 14.08 -18.58
CA ALA A 336 10.41 13.03 -19.48
C ALA A 336 9.66 13.60 -20.69
N ASP A 337 9.54 12.79 -21.76
CA ASP A 337 8.79 13.18 -22.97
C ASP A 337 7.29 13.16 -22.72
N PHE A 338 6.83 12.16 -21.95
CA PHE A 338 5.44 11.92 -21.58
C PHE A 338 5.31 11.64 -20.10
N SER A 339 4.11 11.88 -19.59
CA SER A 339 3.76 11.55 -18.20
C SER A 339 2.39 10.90 -18.15
N CYS A 340 2.16 10.00 -17.20
CA CYS A 340 0.82 9.58 -16.84
C CYS A 340 0.64 9.55 -15.33
N THR A 341 -0.58 9.86 -14.90
CA THR A 341 -0.99 9.83 -13.49
C THR A 341 -2.38 9.28 -13.35
N SER A 342 -2.64 8.61 -12.25
CA SER A 342 -3.99 8.19 -11.84
C SER A 342 -4.53 9.10 -10.74
N LEU A 343 -5.85 9.08 -10.56
CA LEU A 343 -6.53 9.76 -9.45
C LEU A 343 -7.16 8.72 -8.53
N GLY A 344 -7.15 8.97 -7.24
CA GLY A 344 -7.85 8.16 -6.25
C GLY A 344 -9.34 7.97 -6.58
N ASN A 345 -10.03 7.06 -5.90
CA ASN A 345 -11.45 6.82 -6.14
C ASN A 345 -12.31 8.09 -5.91
N GLU A 346 -11.94 8.92 -4.94
CA GLU A 346 -12.62 10.17 -4.60
C GLU A 346 -11.59 11.28 -4.34
N PRO A 347 -10.92 11.81 -5.39
CA PRO A 347 -9.93 12.86 -5.19
C PRO A 347 -10.62 14.17 -4.80
N ALA A 348 -10.09 14.83 -3.79
CA ALA A 348 -10.48 16.19 -3.46
C ALA A 348 -10.02 17.17 -4.55
N GLY A 349 -10.73 18.30 -4.65
CA GLY A 349 -10.24 19.44 -5.41
C GLY A 349 -9.14 20.20 -4.68
N LEU A 350 -8.64 21.27 -5.31
CA LEU A 350 -7.67 22.19 -4.73
C LEU A 350 -8.20 23.61 -4.73
N ASN A 351 -8.08 24.27 -3.58
CA ASN A 351 -8.41 25.68 -3.44
C ASN A 351 -7.37 26.60 -4.12
N SER A 352 -7.68 27.87 -4.29
CA SER A 352 -6.70 28.84 -4.80
C SER A 352 -5.52 29.01 -3.83
N SER A 353 -5.75 29.02 -2.51
CA SER A 353 -4.69 28.92 -1.49
C SER A 353 -4.58 27.45 -1.11
N VAL A 354 -3.45 26.83 -1.41
CA VAL A 354 -3.22 25.39 -1.22
C VAL A 354 -2.41 25.15 0.04
N THR A 355 -2.87 24.21 0.85
CA THR A 355 -2.17 23.69 2.03
C THR A 355 -1.62 22.29 1.75
N MET A 356 -0.78 21.77 2.66
CA MET A 356 -0.34 20.37 2.57
C MET A 356 -1.50 19.40 2.76
N ARG A 357 -2.50 19.78 3.57
CA ARG A 357 -3.75 19.02 3.74
C ARG A 357 -4.52 18.88 2.43
N ASP A 358 -4.65 19.96 1.66
CA ASP A 358 -5.28 19.91 0.34
C ASP A 358 -4.54 18.96 -0.61
N VAL A 359 -3.20 18.98 -0.60
CA VAL A 359 -2.39 18.05 -1.40
C VAL A 359 -2.63 16.60 -0.98
N THR A 360 -2.63 16.32 0.32
CA THR A 360 -2.89 14.98 0.87
C THR A 360 -4.28 14.48 0.49
N ALA A 361 -5.29 15.35 0.51
CA ALA A 361 -6.66 15.01 0.12
C ALA A 361 -6.81 14.79 -1.40
N ALA A 362 -6.02 15.48 -2.20
CA ALA A 362 -6.08 15.37 -3.66
C ALA A 362 -5.25 14.20 -4.23
N TYR A 363 -4.10 13.89 -3.59
CA TYR A 363 -3.21 12.79 -3.94
C TYR A 363 -3.04 11.84 -2.75
N LEU A 364 -3.80 10.75 -2.75
CA LEU A 364 -3.96 9.84 -1.61
C LEU A 364 -2.86 8.75 -1.51
N PHE A 365 -1.94 8.69 -2.48
CA PHE A 365 -0.98 7.59 -2.58
C PHE A 365 0.42 8.04 -2.15
N SER A 366 1.12 7.19 -1.42
CA SER A 366 2.53 7.39 -1.05
C SER A 366 3.49 6.86 -2.12
N ASN A 367 3.21 7.18 -3.39
CA ASN A 367 4.02 6.76 -4.52
C ASN A 367 5.21 7.70 -4.75
N THR A 368 6.28 7.14 -5.32
CA THR A 368 7.39 7.87 -5.92
C THR A 368 7.29 7.87 -7.44
N LEU A 369 8.16 8.61 -8.14
CA LEU A 369 8.21 8.62 -9.60
C LEU A 369 9.22 7.62 -10.16
N THR A 370 8.87 7.03 -11.29
CA THR A 370 9.74 6.19 -12.11
C THR A 370 9.70 6.68 -13.56
N VAL A 371 10.82 6.64 -14.26
CA VAL A 371 10.89 6.92 -15.71
C VAL A 371 11.24 5.63 -16.44
N LEU A 372 10.38 5.23 -17.34
CA LEU A 372 10.55 4.05 -18.20
C LEU A 372 10.91 4.46 -19.63
N GLU A 373 11.67 3.60 -20.33
CA GLU A 373 11.84 3.67 -21.78
C GLU A 373 10.70 2.92 -22.46
N VAL A 374 9.89 3.62 -23.24
CA VAL A 374 8.69 3.07 -23.89
C VAL A 374 8.70 3.28 -25.40
N THR A 375 8.01 2.41 -26.12
CA THR A 375 7.74 2.52 -27.56
C THR A 375 6.30 2.96 -27.82
N GLU A 376 5.96 3.29 -29.06
CA GLU A 376 4.57 3.55 -29.46
C GLU A 376 3.65 2.38 -29.15
N GLU A 377 4.10 1.14 -29.35
CA GLU A 377 3.32 -0.07 -29.05
C GLU A 377 2.98 -0.16 -27.55
N VAL A 378 3.95 0.08 -26.67
CA VAL A 378 3.73 0.09 -25.22
C VAL A 378 2.71 1.17 -24.84
N LEU A 379 2.87 2.40 -25.37
CA LEU A 379 1.93 3.50 -25.11
C LEU A 379 0.52 3.17 -25.61
N ARG A 380 0.41 2.56 -26.78
CA ARG A 380 -0.88 2.11 -27.33
C ARG A 380 -1.54 1.08 -26.44
N ASN A 381 -0.80 0.07 -25.98
CA ASN A 381 -1.31 -0.94 -25.06
C ASN A 381 -1.80 -0.34 -23.74
N CYS A 382 -1.07 0.64 -23.20
CA CYS A 382 -1.50 1.37 -22.00
C CYS A 382 -2.78 2.17 -22.24
N LEU A 383 -2.89 2.84 -23.38
CA LEU A 383 -4.10 3.59 -23.75
C LEU A 383 -5.29 2.66 -24.04
N GLU A 384 -5.06 1.47 -24.60
CA GLU A 384 -6.12 0.44 -24.74
C GLU A 384 -6.61 -0.03 -23.36
N ARG A 385 -5.72 -0.16 -22.37
CA ARG A 385 -6.14 -0.43 -20.98
C ARG A 385 -6.99 0.72 -20.41
N CYS A 386 -6.64 1.98 -20.68
CA CYS A 386 -7.49 3.12 -20.31
C CYS A 386 -8.83 3.08 -21.05
N ALA A 387 -8.84 2.80 -22.35
CA ALA A 387 -10.08 2.71 -23.14
C ALA A 387 -11.01 1.57 -22.68
N ALA A 388 -10.48 0.52 -22.05
CA ALA A 388 -11.26 -0.55 -21.43
C ALA A 388 -12.07 -0.10 -20.20
N TYR A 389 -11.76 1.09 -19.64
CA TYR A 389 -12.53 1.70 -18.56
C TYR A 389 -13.97 2.00 -18.95
N PHE A 390 -14.22 2.23 -20.22
CA PHE A 390 -15.53 2.61 -20.73
C PHE A 390 -16.32 1.40 -21.24
N GLU A 391 -17.62 1.47 -21.05
CA GLU A 391 -18.62 0.60 -21.67
C GLU A 391 -19.74 1.47 -22.28
N LEU A 392 -20.36 1.02 -23.37
CA LEU A 392 -21.54 1.66 -23.93
C LEU A 392 -22.79 0.89 -23.51
N LYS A 393 -23.71 1.54 -22.77
CA LYS A 393 -25.04 1.04 -22.43
C LYS A 393 -26.07 1.97 -23.04
N ASP A 394 -26.89 1.46 -23.92
CA ASP A 394 -27.90 2.24 -24.67
C ASP A 394 -27.31 3.46 -25.39
N GLY A 395 -26.11 3.31 -25.99
CA GLY A 395 -25.39 4.37 -26.68
C GLY A 395 -24.80 5.46 -25.79
N ARG A 396 -24.78 5.24 -24.46
CA ARG A 396 -24.19 6.17 -23.48
C ARG A 396 -22.98 5.57 -22.80
N PRO A 397 -21.89 6.34 -22.64
CA PRO A 397 -20.72 5.85 -21.95
C PRO A 397 -20.99 5.68 -20.44
N CYS A 398 -20.53 4.58 -19.89
CA CYS A 398 -20.49 4.30 -18.45
C CYS A 398 -19.18 3.63 -18.08
N VAL A 399 -18.90 3.49 -16.79
CA VAL A 399 -17.72 2.77 -16.31
C VAL A 399 -17.96 1.26 -16.46
N SER A 400 -16.99 0.56 -17.02
CA SER A 400 -17.00 -0.90 -17.16
C SER A 400 -17.03 -1.60 -15.80
N GLU A 401 -17.81 -2.67 -15.68
CA GLU A 401 -17.91 -3.46 -14.45
C GLU A 401 -16.55 -4.01 -13.98
N ALA A 402 -15.63 -4.25 -14.89
CA ALA A 402 -14.27 -4.70 -14.58
C ALA A 402 -13.44 -3.71 -13.74
N PHE A 403 -13.88 -2.44 -13.62
CA PHE A 403 -13.29 -1.42 -12.75
C PHE A 403 -14.13 -1.14 -11.50
N LEU A 404 -15.25 -1.83 -11.34
CA LEU A 404 -16.18 -1.63 -10.22
C LEU A 404 -16.30 -2.88 -9.34
N LYS A 405 -15.97 -4.06 -9.88
CA LYS A 405 -16.11 -5.35 -9.18
C LYS A 405 -14.83 -6.18 -9.31
N PRO A 406 -14.45 -6.92 -8.28
CA PRO A 406 -15.06 -7.01 -6.93
C PRO A 406 -14.83 -5.75 -6.08
N LYS A 407 -13.89 -4.88 -6.50
CA LYS A 407 -13.50 -3.64 -5.81
C LYS A 407 -13.58 -2.46 -6.78
N ILE A 408 -13.94 -1.28 -6.27
CA ILE A 408 -13.92 -0.05 -7.06
C ILE A 408 -12.46 0.39 -7.28
N GLU A 409 -12.05 0.47 -8.55
CA GLU A 409 -10.67 0.72 -8.95
C GLU A 409 -10.55 1.83 -10.01
N HIS A 410 -11.22 2.97 -9.80
CA HIS A 410 -11.09 4.14 -10.68
C HIS A 410 -9.63 4.59 -10.83
N TYR A 411 -8.79 4.34 -9.82
CA TYR A 411 -7.36 4.62 -9.85
C TYR A 411 -6.56 3.78 -10.86
N ASN A 412 -7.19 2.81 -11.52
CA ASN A 412 -6.61 2.08 -12.65
C ASN A 412 -6.90 2.71 -14.01
N TYR A 413 -7.46 3.93 -14.05
CA TYR A 413 -7.51 4.78 -15.24
C TYR A 413 -6.43 5.85 -15.16
N ASP A 414 -5.52 5.89 -16.14
CA ASP A 414 -4.43 6.86 -16.18
C ASP A 414 -4.71 8.01 -17.16
N PHE A 415 -4.35 9.23 -16.76
CA PHE A 415 -4.42 10.45 -17.55
C PHE A 415 -3.03 10.76 -18.10
N TYR A 416 -2.91 10.84 -19.43
CA TYR A 416 -1.64 11.06 -20.11
C TYR A 416 -1.41 12.53 -20.47
N ALA A 417 -0.14 12.96 -20.38
CA ALA A 417 0.34 14.25 -20.88
C ALA A 417 1.45 14.07 -21.93
N GLY A 418 1.56 15.03 -22.84
CA GLY A 418 2.50 15.02 -23.96
C GLY A 418 1.98 14.32 -25.21
N LEU A 419 0.79 13.70 -25.17
CA LEU A 419 0.20 12.90 -26.22
C LEU A 419 -1.10 13.50 -26.77
N SER A 420 -1.33 13.29 -28.10
CA SER A 420 -2.63 13.40 -28.76
C SER A 420 -3.16 12.01 -29.05
N TYR A 421 -4.37 11.68 -28.55
CA TYR A 421 -4.97 10.37 -28.76
C TYR A 421 -6.51 10.40 -28.80
N THR A 422 -7.09 9.41 -29.50
CA THR A 422 -8.55 9.28 -29.63
C THR A 422 -8.99 7.86 -29.36
N PHE A 423 -9.97 7.71 -28.46
CA PHE A 423 -10.69 6.45 -28.26
C PHE A 423 -11.98 6.44 -29.08
N ASP A 424 -12.29 5.33 -29.73
CA ASP A 424 -13.57 5.05 -30.35
C ASP A 424 -14.25 3.88 -29.62
N LEU A 425 -15.26 4.20 -28.80
CA LEU A 425 -15.94 3.22 -27.95
C LEU A 425 -16.86 2.27 -28.71
N HIS A 426 -17.16 2.54 -29.98
CA HIS A 426 -17.90 1.61 -30.86
C HIS A 426 -17.05 0.40 -31.26
N ARG A 427 -15.74 0.47 -31.08
CA ARG A 427 -14.82 -0.62 -31.36
C ARG A 427 -14.71 -1.58 -30.16
N PRO A 428 -14.35 -2.85 -30.41
CA PRO A 428 -14.11 -3.79 -29.31
C PRO A 428 -12.94 -3.35 -28.44
N VAL A 429 -12.98 -3.71 -27.15
CA VAL A 429 -11.88 -3.50 -26.19
C VAL A 429 -10.59 -4.12 -26.77
N GLY A 430 -9.49 -3.39 -26.65
CA GLY A 430 -8.19 -3.76 -27.23
C GLY A 430 -7.97 -3.26 -28.68
N SER A 431 -8.95 -2.50 -29.26
CA SER A 431 -8.85 -1.90 -30.58
C SER A 431 -9.49 -0.52 -30.65
N ARG A 432 -9.59 0.17 -29.51
CA ARG A 432 -10.28 1.46 -29.34
C ARG A 432 -9.40 2.67 -29.58
N VAL A 433 -8.08 2.54 -29.55
CA VAL A 433 -7.13 3.63 -29.80
C VAL A 433 -7.01 3.81 -31.33
N VAL A 434 -7.77 4.77 -31.86
CA VAL A 434 -7.84 5.02 -33.31
C VAL A 434 -6.87 6.11 -33.79
N HIS A 435 -6.36 6.92 -32.84
CA HIS A 435 -5.33 7.93 -33.10
C HIS A 435 -4.34 7.93 -31.93
N LEU A 436 -3.06 8.05 -32.23
CA LEU A 436 -1.97 8.25 -31.25
C LEU A 436 -0.82 8.98 -31.95
N ALA A 437 -0.47 10.15 -31.41
CA ALA A 437 0.59 11.01 -31.93
C ALA A 437 1.17 11.88 -30.82
N ARG A 438 2.22 12.63 -31.13
CA ARG A 438 2.70 13.73 -30.28
C ARG A 438 1.72 14.90 -30.35
N LEU A 439 1.81 15.85 -29.41
CA LEU A 439 0.92 17.03 -29.39
C LEU A 439 1.03 17.91 -30.65
N ASP A 440 2.19 17.93 -31.28
CA ASP A 440 2.40 18.65 -32.54
C ASP A 440 1.83 17.92 -33.77
N GLY A 441 1.16 16.78 -33.57
CA GLY A 441 0.57 15.95 -34.61
C GLY A 441 1.57 15.02 -35.32
N SER A 442 2.86 15.07 -34.99
CA SER A 442 3.86 14.16 -35.54
C SER A 442 3.68 12.73 -35.04
N PRO A 443 3.86 11.71 -35.89
CA PRO A 443 3.77 10.31 -35.46
C PRO A 443 4.89 9.96 -34.48
N LEU A 444 4.63 9.02 -33.60
CA LEU A 444 5.63 8.50 -32.66
C LEU A 444 6.68 7.66 -33.39
N GLY A 445 6.25 6.72 -34.27
CA GLY A 445 7.16 5.86 -35.02
C GLY A 445 8.02 4.93 -34.19
N ASP A 446 9.10 4.41 -34.75
CA ASP A 446 9.98 3.42 -34.11
C ASP A 446 10.96 4.03 -33.07
N LYS A 447 10.61 5.18 -32.49
CA LYS A 447 11.47 5.83 -31.50
C LYS A 447 11.16 5.31 -30.09
N LYS A 448 12.17 5.45 -29.22
CA LYS A 448 12.05 5.24 -27.78
C LYS A 448 11.80 6.56 -27.10
N TYR A 449 10.96 6.56 -26.08
CA TYR A 449 10.52 7.73 -25.35
C TYR A 449 10.66 7.50 -23.84
N ARG A 450 10.78 8.58 -23.12
CA ARG A 450 10.82 8.60 -21.64
C ARG A 450 9.40 8.85 -21.14
N LEU A 451 8.81 7.86 -20.46
CA LEU A 451 7.50 7.97 -19.81
C LEU A 451 7.71 8.07 -18.29
N CYS A 452 7.23 9.17 -17.69
CA CYS A 452 7.17 9.33 -16.25
C CYS A 452 5.82 8.85 -15.71
N LEU A 453 5.85 8.08 -14.62
CA LEU A 453 4.68 7.52 -13.96
C LEU A 453 5.02 7.15 -12.50
N SER A 454 4.01 6.74 -11.71
CA SER A 454 4.26 6.26 -10.35
C SER A 454 5.03 4.93 -10.35
N ASN A 455 5.83 4.70 -9.29
CA ASN A 455 6.50 3.42 -9.07
C ASN A 455 5.51 2.25 -9.10
N TYR A 456 4.32 2.40 -8.51
CA TYR A 456 3.24 1.42 -8.56
C TYR A 456 2.84 1.06 -9.99
N ARG A 457 2.62 2.06 -10.86
CA ARG A 457 2.25 1.83 -12.25
C ARG A 457 3.39 1.25 -13.09
N ALA A 458 4.63 1.61 -12.78
CA ALA A 458 5.81 1.13 -13.49
C ALA A 458 6.00 -0.41 -13.40
N THR A 459 5.45 -1.06 -12.37
CA THR A 459 5.49 -2.52 -12.23
C THR A 459 4.47 -3.25 -13.12
N GLY A 460 3.60 -2.50 -13.83
CA GLY A 460 2.55 -3.07 -14.67
C GLY A 460 1.25 -3.36 -13.94
N THR A 461 1.13 -2.96 -12.68
CA THR A 461 -0.05 -3.18 -11.84
C THR A 461 -1.29 -2.46 -12.41
N GLY A 462 -2.48 -2.97 -12.11
CA GLY A 462 -3.75 -2.43 -12.62
C GLY A 462 -4.04 -2.79 -14.08
N GLY A 463 -3.37 -3.82 -14.63
CA GLY A 463 -3.58 -4.32 -15.98
C GLY A 463 -2.69 -3.66 -17.06
N TYR A 464 -1.67 -2.89 -16.64
CA TYR A 464 -0.69 -2.26 -17.54
C TYR A 464 0.52 -3.14 -17.82
N THR A 465 0.28 -4.40 -18.15
CA THR A 465 1.29 -5.47 -18.23
C THR A 465 2.45 -5.16 -19.19
N SER A 466 2.22 -4.36 -20.23
CA SER A 466 3.27 -3.93 -21.18
C SER A 466 4.36 -3.05 -20.52
N LEU A 467 4.08 -2.39 -19.40
CA LEU A 467 5.06 -1.58 -18.67
C LEU A 467 6.07 -2.43 -17.91
N ARG A 468 5.68 -3.63 -17.48
CA ARG A 468 6.48 -4.52 -16.66
C ARG A 468 7.84 -4.89 -17.25
N VAL A 469 7.91 -4.96 -18.58
CA VAL A 469 9.12 -5.35 -19.31
C VAL A 469 9.90 -4.17 -19.86
N CYS A 470 9.46 -2.94 -19.58
CA CYS A 470 10.13 -1.73 -20.06
C CYS A 470 11.39 -1.44 -19.25
N PRO A 471 12.50 -1.02 -19.88
CA PRO A 471 13.69 -0.61 -19.16
C PRO A 471 13.41 0.57 -18.24
N VAL A 472 13.84 0.47 -16.98
CA VAL A 472 13.79 1.57 -15.99
C VAL A 472 14.99 2.47 -16.24
N LEU A 473 14.75 3.74 -16.55
CA LEU A 473 15.78 4.75 -16.78
C LEU A 473 16.12 5.55 -15.52
N TRP A 474 15.15 5.70 -14.61
CA TRP A 474 15.33 6.45 -13.38
C TRP A 474 14.23 6.11 -12.37
N LYS A 475 14.60 6.07 -11.08
CA LYS A 475 13.69 5.96 -9.93
C LYS A 475 13.89 7.15 -9.00
N GLY A 476 12.81 7.83 -8.63
CA GLY A 476 12.80 8.90 -7.64
C GLY A 476 12.74 8.35 -6.21
N MET A 477 13.31 9.10 -5.29
CA MET A 477 13.27 8.81 -3.85
C MET A 477 12.14 9.55 -3.12
N GLU A 478 11.65 10.62 -3.73
CA GLU A 478 10.73 11.54 -3.09
C GLU A 478 9.30 11.19 -3.45
N GLU A 479 8.42 11.22 -2.44
CA GLU A 479 6.99 10.97 -2.64
C GLU A 479 6.35 12.07 -3.51
N ILE A 480 5.39 11.69 -4.33
CA ILE A 480 4.68 12.60 -5.25
C ILE A 480 3.99 13.75 -4.51
N PRO A 481 3.34 13.57 -3.33
CA PRO A 481 2.80 14.70 -2.57
C PRO A 481 3.85 15.77 -2.21
N GLU A 482 5.06 15.35 -1.90
CA GLU A 482 6.16 16.30 -1.60
C GLU A 482 6.65 17.02 -2.86
N LEU A 483 6.69 16.34 -4.01
CA LEU A 483 6.98 16.97 -5.30
C LEU A 483 5.90 18.00 -5.67
N ILE A 484 4.62 17.69 -5.43
CA ILE A 484 3.50 18.64 -5.63
C ILE A 484 3.69 19.86 -4.73
N ARG A 485 4.00 19.65 -3.44
CA ARG A 485 4.27 20.74 -2.49
C ARG A 485 5.39 21.65 -2.97
N LYS A 486 6.53 21.10 -3.37
CA LYS A 486 7.69 21.85 -3.88
C LYS A 486 7.36 22.63 -5.14
N TYR A 487 6.62 22.00 -6.06
CA TYR A 487 6.20 22.62 -7.31
C TYR A 487 5.30 23.83 -7.05
N ILE A 488 4.26 23.67 -6.23
CA ILE A 488 3.32 24.75 -5.87
C ILE A 488 4.07 25.89 -5.18
N LYS A 489 4.99 25.58 -4.26
CA LYS A 489 5.81 26.60 -3.57
C LYS A 489 6.70 27.39 -4.54
N LYS A 490 7.28 26.70 -5.53
CA LYS A 490 8.22 27.30 -6.50
C LYS A 490 7.50 28.20 -7.52
N HIS A 491 6.31 27.79 -7.97
CA HIS A 491 5.62 28.42 -9.11
C HIS A 491 4.39 29.26 -8.73
N SER A 492 4.21 29.56 -7.44
CA SER A 492 3.03 30.28 -6.93
C SER A 492 2.93 31.71 -7.45
N PRO A 493 1.79 32.14 -8.07
CA PRO A 493 0.61 31.34 -8.38
C PRO A 493 0.82 30.40 -9.58
N VAL A 494 0.39 29.15 -9.43
CA VAL A 494 0.60 28.10 -10.44
C VAL A 494 -0.47 28.19 -11.53
N PRO A 495 -0.07 28.36 -12.81
CA PRO A 495 -0.99 28.20 -13.95
C PRO A 495 -1.23 26.70 -14.21
N LEU A 496 -2.46 26.32 -14.49
CA LEU A 496 -2.78 24.95 -14.90
C LEU A 496 -2.68 24.84 -16.43
N ILE A 497 -1.69 24.09 -16.89
CA ILE A 497 -1.39 23.90 -18.31
C ILE A 497 -1.98 22.56 -18.76
N GLN A 498 -2.90 22.61 -19.71
CA GLN A 498 -3.38 21.40 -20.39
C GLN A 498 -2.33 20.93 -21.39
N ASN A 499 -1.60 19.89 -21.05
CA ASN A 499 -0.55 19.29 -21.89
C ASN A 499 -1.02 17.94 -22.51
N ARG A 500 -2.22 17.92 -23.08
CA ARG A 500 -2.85 16.76 -23.73
C ARG A 500 -3.85 17.18 -24.80
N ASP A 501 -4.03 16.35 -25.81
CA ASP A 501 -5.16 16.40 -26.75
C ASP A 501 -5.82 15.02 -26.77
N MET A 502 -6.95 14.91 -26.07
CA MET A 502 -7.68 13.66 -25.86
C MET A 502 -9.10 13.77 -26.38
N LYS A 503 -9.56 12.75 -27.11
CA LYS A 503 -10.94 12.64 -27.61
C LYS A 503 -11.50 11.25 -27.34
N VAL A 504 -12.77 11.19 -26.96
CA VAL A 504 -13.54 9.94 -26.82
C VAL A 504 -14.76 10.04 -27.73
N LEU A 505 -14.88 9.11 -28.66
CA LEU A 505 -16.01 8.98 -29.58
C LEU A 505 -16.98 7.92 -29.05
N PHE A 506 -18.28 8.29 -28.92
CA PHE A 506 -19.35 7.42 -28.39
C PHE A 506 -20.73 7.83 -28.88
#